data_7bfc232d33de5744c89ccf13b8f90fc5
#
_entry.id   7bfc232d33de5744c89ccf13b8f90fc5
#
_cell.length_a   1.000
_cell.length_b   1.000
_cell.length_c   1.000
_cell.angle_alpha   90.00
_cell.angle_beta   90.00
_cell.angle_gamma   90.00
#
_symmetry.space_group_name_H-M   'P 1'
#
loop_
_entity.id
_entity.type
_entity.pdbx_description
1 polymer ?
#
loop_
_entity_poly.entity_id
_entity_poly.type
_entity_poly.pdbx_seq_one_letter_code
_entity_poly.pdbx_strand_id
1 'polypeptide(L)'
;MESKFIHRFTLGVLCVAFPTLANDSLIFEPIVWGTATQVAVKSPPTTNTWPGWCGVRTQQTPGLNKQNKFDQQSYYITTDGQRIAGRFEMDAPKASWRNNVLLSIPIDLEKTQAISSSVLGKNLNKSNDTIYLVNNDRLDGFLDSIDMNNGVGIELSKSKNIGDEKTKNKITYIALNRVAEIRLATKPQKPSGWRVWLQDGSVLDFDSWSDDHNQCRLGKPHAVVEMESATVAWNNVLAIAPNTNTIYPLVNCAWKVVDVDQVQNPRLSPPTIIAEFIPTAFDATPMNLHGPGVFKFTTPRANCTLSTVINIPNQLAKNTDCRATIECGDKIIWQANMNSEFKPATVRLLIPETEFTVRLDQSKHGALGCAIQFTDAILISDTCDNSTQPSQPPPTAPIKSDV
;
A
#
# COMPACT_ATOMS: atom_id res chain seq x y z
N MET A 1 67.34 5.92 -20.38
CA MET A 1 66.82 4.53 -20.11
C MET A 1 65.93 4.60 -18.88
N GLU A 2 64.65 4.84 -19.08
CA GLU A 2 63.65 4.88 -17.98
C GLU A 2 62.75 3.67 -18.12
N SER A 3 62.80 2.80 -17.12
CA SER A 3 62.00 1.60 -17.02
C SER A 3 60.65 1.95 -16.38
N LYS A 4 59.56 1.88 -17.15
CA LYS A 4 58.19 2.00 -16.65
C LYS A 4 57.72 0.66 -16.05
N PHE A 5 57.58 0.62 -14.72
CA PHE A 5 56.92 -0.46 -14.00
C PHE A 5 55.41 -0.28 -14.13
N ILE A 6 54.74 -1.21 -14.82
CA ILE A 6 53.27 -1.31 -14.88
C ILE A 6 52.83 -2.26 -13.78
N HIS A 7 52.26 -1.72 -12.69
CA HIS A 7 51.58 -2.50 -11.70
C HIS A 7 50.20 -2.89 -12.23
N ARG A 8 50.02 -4.17 -12.54
CA ARG A 8 48.69 -4.77 -12.76
C ARG A 8 48.02 -4.98 -11.39
N PHE A 9 47.03 -4.17 -11.09
CA PHE A 9 46.07 -4.47 -9.99
C PHE A 9 45.09 -5.54 -10.46
N THR A 10 45.24 -6.74 -9.92
CA THR A 10 44.22 -7.81 -10.07
C THR A 10 43.13 -7.50 -9.07
N LEU A 11 41.99 -7.00 -9.54
CA LEU A 11 40.78 -6.83 -8.72
C LEU A 11 40.22 -8.21 -8.40
N GLY A 12 40.53 -8.75 -7.24
CA GLY A 12 39.88 -9.95 -6.74
C GLY A 12 38.43 -9.64 -6.37
N VAL A 13 37.49 -10.14 -7.16
CA VAL A 13 36.07 -10.14 -6.80
C VAL A 13 35.90 -11.09 -5.64
N LEU A 14 35.79 -10.55 -4.44
CA LEU A 14 35.42 -11.30 -3.24
C LEU A 14 33.93 -11.60 -3.35
N CYS A 15 33.56 -12.76 -3.91
CA CYS A 15 32.22 -13.30 -3.81
C CYS A 15 31.98 -13.66 -2.33
N VAL A 16 31.43 -12.73 -1.55
CA VAL A 16 30.86 -13.04 -0.25
C VAL A 16 29.58 -13.84 -0.53
N ALA A 17 29.67 -15.17 -0.39
CA ALA A 17 28.51 -16.02 -0.33
C ALA A 17 27.73 -15.63 0.95
N PHE A 18 26.69 -14.83 0.79
CA PHE A 18 25.72 -14.67 1.88
C PHE A 18 25.10 -16.03 2.13
N PRO A 19 25.06 -16.50 3.39
CA PRO A 19 24.33 -17.72 3.71
C PRO A 19 22.89 -17.49 3.25
N THR A 20 22.41 -18.31 2.32
CA THR A 20 20.99 -18.41 1.99
C THR A 20 20.29 -18.84 3.27
N LEU A 21 19.73 -17.87 4.01
CA LEU A 21 18.80 -18.16 5.09
C LEU A 21 17.68 -18.98 4.44
N ALA A 22 17.59 -20.24 4.84
CA ALA A 22 16.57 -21.13 4.36
C ALA A 22 15.20 -20.46 4.54
N ASN A 23 14.36 -20.46 3.48
CA ASN A 23 13.02 -19.91 3.48
C ASN A 23 12.02 -20.67 4.39
N ASP A 24 12.52 -21.49 5.31
CA ASP A 24 11.71 -22.30 6.23
C ASP A 24 10.79 -21.48 7.14
N SER A 25 10.95 -20.15 7.14
CA SER A 25 10.16 -19.21 7.95
C SER A 25 9.03 -18.54 7.21
N LEU A 26 8.94 -18.68 5.89
CA LEU A 26 7.87 -18.05 5.09
C LEU A 26 6.63 -18.92 5.05
N ILE A 27 5.50 -18.29 5.25
CA ILE A 27 4.17 -18.89 5.14
C ILE A 27 3.37 -18.11 4.11
N PHE A 28 2.74 -18.81 3.18
CA PHE A 28 1.88 -18.25 2.16
C PHE A 28 0.42 -18.51 2.53
N GLU A 29 -0.35 -17.44 2.71
CA GLU A 29 -1.77 -17.51 3.07
C GLU A 29 -2.62 -17.13 1.85
N PRO A 30 -3.36 -18.08 1.28
CA PRO A 30 -4.29 -17.79 0.20
C PRO A 30 -5.45 -16.93 0.68
N ILE A 31 -5.85 -15.97 -0.12
CA ILE A 31 -7.00 -15.11 0.12
C ILE A 31 -8.13 -15.57 -0.80
N VAL A 32 -9.22 -15.98 -0.17
CA VAL A 32 -10.42 -16.47 -0.88
C VAL A 32 -11.66 -15.75 -0.39
N TRP A 33 -12.70 -15.70 -1.21
CA TRP A 33 -14.00 -15.24 -0.80
C TRP A 33 -14.70 -16.27 0.12
N GLY A 34 -15.60 -15.79 0.97
CA GLY A 34 -16.39 -16.61 1.88
C GLY A 34 -15.74 -16.78 3.26
N THR A 35 -16.44 -17.48 4.12
CA THR A 35 -16.06 -17.65 5.53
C THR A 35 -15.14 -18.84 5.80
N ALA A 36 -14.90 -19.69 4.81
CA ALA A 36 -14.00 -20.82 4.94
C ALA A 36 -12.57 -20.36 5.20
N THR A 37 -11.90 -20.98 6.18
CA THR A 37 -10.50 -20.73 6.48
C THR A 37 -9.62 -21.53 5.52
N GLN A 38 -8.74 -20.85 4.80
CA GLN A 38 -7.72 -21.52 3.99
C GLN A 38 -6.53 -21.90 4.84
N VAL A 39 -5.98 -23.08 4.55
CA VAL A 39 -4.76 -23.53 5.24
C VAL A 39 -3.56 -22.83 4.60
N ALA A 40 -2.78 -22.18 5.43
CA ALA A 40 -1.51 -21.59 5.02
C ALA A 40 -0.51 -22.67 4.59
N VAL A 41 0.27 -22.41 3.56
CA VAL A 41 1.24 -23.35 2.98
C VAL A 41 2.66 -22.79 3.07
N LYS A 42 3.65 -23.67 3.13
CA LYS A 42 5.07 -23.29 3.21
C LYS A 42 5.74 -23.10 1.85
N SER A 43 5.08 -23.52 0.79
CA SER A 43 5.59 -23.38 -0.58
C SER A 43 4.99 -22.16 -1.26
N PRO A 44 5.75 -21.45 -2.11
CA PRO A 44 5.20 -20.39 -2.94
C PRO A 44 4.02 -20.88 -3.77
N PRO A 45 3.04 -20.03 -4.07
CA PRO A 45 1.91 -20.39 -4.91
C PRO A 45 2.38 -20.76 -6.32
N THR A 46 1.67 -21.70 -6.95
CA THR A 46 1.89 -22.11 -8.33
C THR A 46 0.62 -21.92 -9.14
N THR A 47 0.70 -22.05 -10.45
CA THR A 47 -0.49 -22.00 -11.33
C THR A 47 -1.59 -22.95 -10.89
N ASN A 48 -1.24 -24.13 -10.37
CA ASN A 48 -2.20 -25.16 -9.94
C ASN A 48 -2.87 -24.82 -8.60
N THR A 49 -2.25 -23.99 -7.77
CA THR A 49 -2.79 -23.57 -6.46
C THR A 49 -3.58 -22.27 -6.54
N TRP A 50 -3.52 -21.54 -7.66
CA TRP A 50 -4.17 -20.24 -7.83
C TRP A 50 -5.69 -20.29 -8.10
N PRO A 51 -6.28 -21.31 -8.72
CA PRO A 51 -7.71 -21.32 -9.02
C PRO A 51 -8.57 -21.08 -7.78
N GLY A 52 -9.46 -20.10 -7.87
CA GLY A 52 -10.33 -19.68 -6.75
C GLY A 52 -9.69 -18.75 -5.71
N TRP A 53 -8.41 -18.39 -5.85
CA TRP A 53 -7.77 -17.43 -4.98
C TRP A 53 -7.92 -16.01 -5.54
N CYS A 54 -8.27 -15.07 -4.66
CA CYS A 54 -8.31 -13.64 -5.00
C CYS A 54 -6.93 -12.98 -4.84
N GLY A 55 -6.04 -13.61 -4.08
CA GLY A 55 -4.70 -13.14 -3.79
C GLY A 55 -3.95 -14.12 -2.89
N VAL A 56 -2.68 -13.82 -2.61
CA VAL A 56 -1.88 -14.52 -1.62
C VAL A 56 -1.13 -13.50 -0.75
N ARG A 57 -1.09 -13.75 0.55
CA ARG A 57 -0.32 -12.98 1.51
C ARG A 57 0.85 -13.83 1.99
N THR A 58 2.02 -13.21 2.16
CA THR A 58 3.17 -13.83 2.82
C THR A 58 3.19 -13.43 4.29
N GLN A 59 3.42 -14.39 5.15
CA GLN A 59 3.63 -14.15 6.58
C GLN A 59 5.05 -14.56 6.94
N GLN A 60 5.77 -13.65 7.56
CA GLN A 60 7.07 -13.96 8.13
C GLN A 60 6.90 -14.46 9.56
N THR A 61 7.74 -15.40 9.99
CA THR A 61 7.77 -15.81 11.39
C THR A 61 8.10 -14.60 12.28
N PRO A 62 7.32 -14.37 13.36
CA PRO A 62 7.56 -13.26 14.26
C PRO A 62 9.00 -13.23 14.76
N GLY A 63 9.69 -12.12 14.61
CA GLY A 63 11.10 -11.92 15.01
C GLY A 63 12.01 -11.39 13.90
N LEU A 64 11.62 -11.48 12.63
CA LEU A 64 12.40 -10.98 11.48
C LEU A 64 12.14 -9.52 11.12
N ASN A 65 11.00 -8.98 11.54
CA ASN A 65 10.65 -7.56 11.27
C ASN A 65 11.46 -6.64 12.21
N LYS A 66 12.71 -6.37 11.86
CA LYS A 66 13.37 -5.15 12.34
C LYS A 66 12.59 -3.99 11.71
N GLN A 67 11.99 -3.19 12.58
CA GLN A 67 11.33 -1.93 12.26
C GLN A 67 12.25 -1.08 11.36
N ASN A 68 12.13 -1.23 10.05
CA ASN A 68 12.75 -0.31 9.12
C ASN A 68 12.08 1.05 9.36
N LYS A 69 12.90 2.08 9.61
CA LYS A 69 12.41 3.44 9.77
C LYS A 69 11.83 3.90 8.43
N PHE A 70 10.51 3.77 8.27
CA PHE A 70 9.77 4.28 7.11
C PHE A 70 9.60 5.81 7.13
N ASP A 71 9.98 6.47 8.23
CA ASP A 71 9.78 7.90 8.46
C ASP A 71 10.46 8.83 7.44
N GLN A 72 11.28 8.29 6.54
CA GLN A 72 12.00 9.07 5.51
C GLN A 72 11.82 8.49 4.09
N GLN A 73 10.84 7.60 3.90
CA GLN A 73 10.60 6.99 2.60
C GLN A 73 9.81 7.95 1.71
N SER A 74 10.31 8.22 0.51
CA SER A 74 9.56 8.94 -0.52
C SER A 74 8.97 7.96 -1.52
N TYR A 75 7.87 8.37 -2.14
CA TYR A 75 7.11 7.55 -3.09
C TYR A 75 6.84 8.29 -4.38
N TYR A 76 7.04 7.61 -5.49
CA TYR A 76 6.55 7.99 -6.81
C TYR A 76 5.25 7.25 -7.08
N ILE A 77 4.17 7.97 -7.30
CA ILE A 77 2.81 7.41 -7.47
C ILE A 77 2.36 7.66 -8.89
N THR A 78 2.00 6.60 -9.58
CA THR A 78 1.56 6.63 -10.98
C THR A 78 0.05 6.71 -11.09
N THR A 79 -0.45 7.09 -12.26
CA THR A 79 -1.89 7.25 -12.55
C THR A 79 -2.69 5.94 -12.44
N ASP A 80 -2.07 4.77 -12.62
CA ASP A 80 -2.66 3.45 -12.41
C ASP A 80 -2.59 2.96 -10.95
N GLY A 81 -2.11 3.84 -10.05
CA GLY A 81 -2.09 3.60 -8.62
C GLY A 81 -0.92 2.76 -8.14
N GLN A 82 0.12 2.57 -8.93
CA GLN A 82 1.36 2.03 -8.43
C GLN A 82 2.01 3.06 -7.48
N ARG A 83 2.65 2.56 -6.43
CA ARG A 83 3.40 3.34 -5.47
C ARG A 83 4.82 2.79 -5.40
N ILE A 84 5.79 3.57 -5.77
CA ILE A 84 7.16 3.14 -5.97
C ILE A 84 8.03 3.84 -4.93
N ALA A 85 8.45 3.10 -3.92
CA ALA A 85 9.37 3.60 -2.90
C ALA A 85 10.73 3.94 -3.51
N GLY A 86 11.36 5.03 -3.08
CA GLY A 86 12.65 5.40 -3.65
C GLY A 86 13.03 6.86 -3.42
N ARG A 87 13.80 7.39 -4.36
CA ARG A 87 14.27 8.78 -4.33
C ARG A 87 14.56 9.27 -5.75
N PHE A 88 14.66 10.60 -5.92
CA PHE A 88 15.19 11.17 -7.14
C PHE A 88 16.62 10.68 -7.40
N GLU A 89 16.89 10.30 -8.64
CA GLU A 89 18.23 9.98 -9.09
C GLU A 89 18.91 11.26 -9.58
N MET A 90 19.88 11.74 -8.80
CA MET A 90 20.49 13.06 -8.98
C MET A 90 21.51 13.11 -10.12
N ASP A 91 22.04 11.95 -10.54
CA ASP A 91 23.10 11.85 -11.54
C ASP A 91 22.57 11.55 -12.94
N ALA A 92 21.26 11.45 -13.11
CA ALA A 92 20.64 11.16 -14.39
C ALA A 92 20.47 12.42 -15.24
N PRO A 93 20.65 12.35 -16.57
CA PRO A 93 20.49 13.50 -17.47
C PRO A 93 19.03 13.99 -17.57
N LYS A 94 18.07 13.11 -17.24
CA LYS A 94 16.65 13.41 -17.14
C LYS A 94 16.16 13.06 -15.75
N ALA A 95 15.11 13.73 -15.30
CA ALA A 95 14.47 13.40 -14.03
C ALA A 95 14.11 11.91 -13.98
N SER A 96 14.69 11.19 -13.04
CA SER A 96 14.46 9.77 -12.83
C SER A 96 14.23 9.46 -11.36
N TRP A 97 13.57 8.33 -11.13
CA TRP A 97 13.27 7.81 -9.81
C TRP A 97 14.05 6.52 -9.57
N ARG A 98 14.86 6.46 -8.52
CA ARG A 98 15.63 5.27 -8.15
C ARG A 98 14.85 4.42 -7.19
N ASN A 99 14.57 3.17 -7.60
CA ASN A 99 13.94 2.13 -6.79
C ASN A 99 14.87 0.91 -6.68
N ASN A 100 14.76 0.14 -5.61
CA ASN A 100 15.66 -1.02 -5.38
C ASN A 100 15.33 -2.22 -6.29
N VAL A 101 14.10 -2.33 -6.77
CA VAL A 101 13.62 -3.44 -7.62
C VAL A 101 13.65 -3.04 -9.10
N LEU A 102 13.12 -1.88 -9.41
CA LEU A 102 12.97 -1.39 -10.79
C LEU A 102 14.16 -0.55 -11.27
N LEU A 103 15.17 -0.35 -10.42
CA LEU A 103 16.38 0.44 -10.68
C LEU A 103 16.04 1.91 -11.00
N SER A 104 16.33 2.40 -12.19
CA SER A 104 16.07 3.77 -12.62
C SER A 104 14.80 3.84 -13.47
N ILE A 105 13.86 4.69 -13.06
CA ILE A 105 12.56 4.87 -13.71
C ILE A 105 12.50 6.31 -14.24
N PRO A 106 12.35 6.52 -15.53
CA PRO A 106 12.11 7.85 -16.07
C PRO A 106 10.82 8.43 -15.50
N ILE A 107 10.84 9.66 -14.99
CA ILE A 107 9.65 10.35 -14.53
C ILE A 107 8.87 10.87 -15.75
N ASP A 108 7.69 10.33 -15.96
CA ASP A 108 6.76 10.72 -17.01
C ASP A 108 5.59 11.48 -16.35
N LEU A 109 5.51 12.79 -16.56
CA LEU A 109 4.48 13.63 -15.92
C LEU A 109 3.05 13.24 -16.31
N GLU A 110 2.85 12.71 -17.52
CA GLU A 110 1.52 12.27 -17.97
C GLU A 110 1.04 11.02 -17.22
N LYS A 111 1.99 10.19 -16.75
CA LYS A 111 1.74 8.98 -15.96
C LYS A 111 1.94 9.19 -14.47
N THR A 112 2.32 10.38 -14.05
CA THR A 112 2.54 10.72 -12.65
C THR A 112 1.25 11.22 -12.02
N GLN A 113 0.90 10.70 -10.86
CA GLN A 113 -0.14 11.24 -10.00
C GLN A 113 0.44 12.08 -8.88
N ALA A 114 1.55 11.61 -8.27
CA ALA A 114 2.23 12.34 -7.22
C ALA A 114 3.67 11.87 -7.00
N ILE A 115 4.45 12.75 -6.36
CA ILE A 115 5.74 12.43 -5.73
C ILE A 115 5.67 12.99 -4.32
N SER A 116 5.78 12.15 -3.30
CA SER A 116 5.53 12.54 -1.91
C SER A 116 6.42 11.79 -0.93
N SER A 117 6.78 12.46 0.18
CA SER A 117 7.45 11.81 1.32
C SER A 117 6.46 11.07 2.24
N SER A 118 5.18 11.08 1.93
CA SER A 118 4.15 10.36 2.68
C SER A 118 3.18 9.67 1.74
N VAL A 119 2.49 8.64 2.23
CA VAL A 119 1.40 8.07 1.48
C VAL A 119 0.22 9.03 1.46
N LEU A 120 -0.22 9.36 0.27
CA LEU A 120 -1.22 10.40 0.06
C LEU A 120 -2.54 10.11 0.75
N GLY A 121 -3.06 11.11 1.46
CA GLY A 121 -4.46 11.17 1.84
C GLY A 121 -5.37 11.32 0.61
N LYS A 122 -6.65 10.98 0.76
CA LYS A 122 -7.67 10.88 -0.31
C LYS A 122 -7.96 12.18 -1.10
N ASN A 123 -7.46 13.34 -0.69
CA ASN A 123 -7.81 14.62 -1.28
C ASN A 123 -6.82 15.04 -2.37
N LEU A 124 -6.95 14.46 -3.55
CA LEU A 124 -6.31 14.96 -4.77
C LEU A 124 -7.12 16.14 -5.30
N ASN A 125 -6.46 17.28 -5.53
CA ASN A 125 -7.07 18.38 -6.24
C ASN A 125 -7.26 17.96 -7.72
N LYS A 126 -8.49 18.00 -8.22
CA LYS A 126 -8.81 17.48 -9.56
C LYS A 126 -8.64 18.51 -10.68
N SER A 127 -8.38 19.76 -10.36
CA SER A 127 -8.40 20.85 -11.33
C SER A 127 -7.04 21.41 -11.69
N ASN A 128 -6.09 21.44 -10.75
CA ASN A 128 -4.75 22.01 -10.94
C ASN A 128 -3.70 21.11 -10.28
N ASP A 129 -2.50 21.17 -10.81
CA ASP A 129 -1.35 20.60 -10.13
C ASP A 129 -1.02 21.42 -8.89
N THR A 130 -0.48 20.76 -7.88
CA THR A 130 -0.16 21.38 -6.61
C THR A 130 1.24 20.96 -6.17
N ILE A 131 2.06 21.93 -5.76
CA ILE A 131 3.36 21.71 -5.12
C ILE A 131 3.25 22.15 -3.66
N TYR A 132 3.59 21.26 -2.74
CA TYR A 132 3.75 21.58 -1.32
C TYR A 132 5.24 21.77 -1.03
N LEU A 133 5.57 22.85 -0.36
CA LEU A 133 6.94 23.14 0.05
C LEU A 133 7.21 22.61 1.46
N VAL A 134 8.49 22.43 1.80
CA VAL A 134 8.91 22.00 3.15
C VAL A 134 8.53 22.94 4.28
N ASN A 135 8.21 24.20 3.97
CA ASN A 135 7.68 25.19 4.92
C ASN A 135 6.14 25.19 5.00
N ASN A 136 5.47 24.19 4.41
CA ASN A 136 4.02 24.02 4.26
C ASN A 136 3.32 25.03 3.34
N ASP A 137 4.05 25.86 2.60
CA ASP A 137 3.44 26.67 1.55
C ASP A 137 2.91 25.79 0.44
N ARG A 138 1.80 26.25 -0.19
CA ARG A 138 1.15 25.56 -1.30
C ARG A 138 1.18 26.45 -2.55
N LEU A 139 1.56 25.86 -3.67
CA LEU A 139 1.55 26.49 -4.98
C LEU A 139 0.64 25.69 -5.92
N ASP A 140 -0.36 26.36 -6.47
CA ASP A 140 -1.29 25.77 -7.44
C ASP A 140 -1.00 26.32 -8.84
N GLY A 141 -0.96 25.43 -9.83
CA GLY A 141 -0.65 25.81 -11.21
C GLY A 141 -0.68 24.62 -12.16
N PHE A 142 0.13 24.74 -13.20
CA PHE A 142 0.38 23.65 -14.13
C PHE A 142 1.88 23.31 -14.09
N LEU A 143 2.19 22.06 -13.79
CA LEU A 143 3.57 21.59 -13.75
C LEU A 143 4.10 21.50 -15.19
N ASP A 144 5.17 22.23 -15.47
CA ASP A 144 5.82 22.25 -16.77
C ASP A 144 6.89 21.15 -16.87
N SER A 145 7.75 21.08 -15.87
CA SER A 145 8.92 20.20 -15.92
C SER A 145 9.45 19.87 -14.53
N ILE A 146 10.17 18.76 -14.45
CA ILE A 146 11.06 18.43 -13.33
C ILE A 146 12.46 18.31 -13.91
N ASP A 147 13.34 19.23 -13.55
CA ASP A 147 14.72 19.30 -14.00
C ASP A 147 15.66 19.22 -12.79
N MET A 148 16.68 18.38 -12.87
CA MET A 148 17.58 18.14 -11.74
C MET A 148 18.43 19.38 -11.41
N ASN A 149 18.72 20.24 -12.40
CA ASN A 149 19.53 21.44 -12.22
C ASN A 149 18.68 22.66 -11.84
N ASN A 150 17.52 22.81 -12.49
CA ASN A 150 16.64 23.97 -12.32
C ASN A 150 15.55 23.73 -11.25
N GLY A 151 15.26 22.48 -10.92
CA GLY A 151 14.21 22.10 -9.98
C GLY A 151 12.87 21.83 -10.66
N VAL A 152 11.79 22.14 -9.98
CA VAL A 152 10.41 21.94 -10.43
C VAL A 152 9.89 23.22 -11.07
N GLY A 153 9.60 23.19 -12.35
CA GLY A 153 9.02 24.29 -13.11
C GLY A 153 7.50 24.26 -13.03
N ILE A 154 6.89 25.34 -12.56
CA ILE A 154 5.44 25.50 -12.48
C ILE A 154 4.98 26.82 -13.09
N GLU A 155 3.95 26.77 -13.91
CA GLU A 155 3.20 27.91 -14.34
C GLU A 155 2.09 28.19 -13.34
N LEU A 156 2.22 29.23 -12.53
CA LEU A 156 1.27 29.54 -11.45
C LEU A 156 -0.08 29.97 -12.04
N SER A 157 -1.16 29.42 -11.47
CA SER A 157 -2.52 29.83 -11.76
C SER A 157 -2.69 31.30 -11.40
N LYS A 158 -3.10 32.13 -12.37
CA LYS A 158 -3.30 33.57 -12.15
C LYS A 158 -4.33 33.78 -11.05
N SER A 159 -3.92 34.43 -9.95
CA SER A 159 -4.88 35.11 -9.09
C SER A 159 -5.65 36.11 -9.97
N LYS A 160 -6.97 36.09 -9.90
CA LYS A 160 -7.88 36.98 -10.68
C LYS A 160 -7.71 38.45 -10.24
N ASN A 161 -6.52 39.01 -10.44
CA ASN A 161 -6.35 40.44 -10.34
C ASN A 161 -6.63 41.05 -11.74
N ILE A 162 -7.76 41.66 -11.85
CA ILE A 162 -8.29 42.39 -13.01
C ILE A 162 -7.28 43.50 -13.38
N GLY A 163 -6.65 43.41 -14.53
CA GLY A 163 -6.02 44.60 -15.10
C GLY A 163 -4.84 44.48 -16.03
N ASP A 164 -4.10 43.36 -16.10
CA ASP A 164 -2.91 43.31 -16.98
C ASP A 164 -2.99 42.18 -18.03
N GLU A 165 -3.44 42.54 -19.22
CA GLU A 165 -3.61 41.64 -20.39
C GLU A 165 -2.31 41.15 -21.05
N LYS A 166 -1.12 41.48 -20.56
CA LYS A 166 0.16 41.16 -21.22
C LYS A 166 1.20 40.39 -20.44
N THR A 167 0.85 39.73 -19.35
CA THR A 167 1.81 38.87 -18.69
C THR A 167 1.85 37.51 -19.39
N LYS A 168 2.90 37.27 -20.18
CA LYS A 168 3.31 35.93 -20.64
C LYS A 168 3.34 35.01 -19.42
N ASN A 169 2.77 33.82 -19.57
CA ASN A 169 2.84 32.76 -18.56
C ASN A 169 4.30 32.57 -18.15
N LYS A 170 4.63 32.93 -16.92
CA LYS A 170 5.99 32.86 -16.41
C LYS A 170 6.14 31.56 -15.60
N ILE A 171 7.00 30.68 -16.11
CA ILE A 171 7.38 29.48 -15.36
C ILE A 171 8.25 29.92 -14.19
N THR A 172 7.90 29.45 -13.01
CA THR A 172 8.66 29.64 -11.77
C THR A 172 9.35 28.33 -11.43
N TYR A 173 10.67 28.36 -11.24
CA TYR A 173 11.45 27.19 -10.86
C TYR A 173 11.66 27.14 -9.35
N ILE A 174 11.44 25.97 -8.77
CA ILE A 174 11.55 25.70 -7.34
C ILE A 174 12.58 24.62 -7.14
N ALA A 175 13.62 24.90 -6.38
CA ALA A 175 14.68 23.93 -6.10
C ALA A 175 14.09 22.66 -5.43
N LEU A 176 14.52 21.48 -5.86
CA LEU A 176 13.99 20.19 -5.41
C LEU A 176 14.05 20.01 -3.88
N ASN A 177 15.11 20.52 -3.24
CA ASN A 177 15.25 20.44 -1.77
C ASN A 177 14.23 21.28 -0.99
N ARG A 178 13.47 22.14 -1.67
CA ARG A 178 12.36 22.92 -1.07
C ARG A 178 10.99 22.27 -1.31
N VAL A 179 10.93 21.24 -2.13
CA VAL A 179 9.69 20.54 -2.48
C VAL A 179 9.47 19.38 -1.52
N ALA A 180 8.37 19.37 -0.81
CA ALA A 180 7.95 18.27 0.05
C ALA A 180 7.06 17.27 -0.71
N GLU A 181 6.19 17.80 -1.62
CA GLU A 181 5.26 16.96 -2.34
C GLU A 181 4.84 17.63 -3.66
N ILE A 182 4.64 16.81 -4.68
CA ILE A 182 4.08 17.19 -5.97
C ILE A 182 2.82 16.36 -6.18
N ARG A 183 1.69 16.98 -6.50
CA ARG A 183 0.44 16.34 -6.89
C ARG A 183 -0.01 16.83 -8.24
N LEU A 184 -0.29 15.93 -9.15
CA LEU A 184 -0.73 16.25 -10.50
C LEU A 184 -2.23 16.00 -10.66
N ALA A 185 -2.87 16.85 -11.45
CA ALA A 185 -4.30 16.74 -11.81
C ALA A 185 -4.54 15.70 -12.93
N THR A 186 -3.65 14.72 -13.05
CA THR A 186 -3.75 13.64 -14.03
C THR A 186 -4.94 12.72 -13.75
N LYS A 187 -5.54 12.17 -14.80
CA LYS A 187 -6.66 11.24 -14.66
C LYS A 187 -6.13 9.86 -14.18
N PRO A 188 -6.75 9.29 -13.12
CA PRO A 188 -6.44 7.92 -12.74
C PRO A 188 -6.70 6.95 -13.89
N GLN A 189 -5.80 6.01 -14.08
CA GLN A 189 -5.92 4.91 -15.03
C GLN A 189 -6.33 3.63 -14.29
N LYS A 190 -6.94 2.71 -15.02
CA LYS A 190 -7.30 1.42 -14.44
C LYS A 190 -6.06 0.55 -14.35
N PRO A 191 -5.74 -0.02 -13.17
CA PRO A 191 -4.65 -0.97 -13.06
C PRO A 191 -4.96 -2.25 -13.84
N SER A 192 -3.92 -2.94 -14.29
CA SER A 192 -4.04 -4.19 -15.05
C SER A 192 -2.96 -5.19 -14.62
N GLY A 193 -3.07 -6.43 -15.07
CA GLY A 193 -2.11 -7.48 -14.75
C GLY A 193 -2.16 -7.92 -13.28
N TRP A 194 -0.99 -8.10 -12.70
CA TRP A 194 -0.78 -8.54 -11.33
C TRP A 194 -0.18 -7.41 -10.50
N ARG A 195 -0.58 -7.30 -9.24
CA ARG A 195 -0.06 -6.34 -8.28
C ARG A 195 0.70 -7.06 -7.19
N VAL A 196 1.89 -6.54 -6.86
CA VAL A 196 2.69 -7.00 -5.73
C VAL A 196 2.88 -5.87 -4.72
N TRP A 197 2.76 -6.19 -3.45
CA TRP A 197 3.05 -5.31 -2.30
C TRP A 197 4.37 -5.72 -1.68
N LEU A 198 5.27 -4.77 -1.48
CA LEU A 198 6.62 -5.01 -0.98
C LEU A 198 6.83 -4.40 0.40
N GLN A 199 7.80 -4.94 1.14
CA GLN A 199 8.16 -4.47 2.49
C GLN A 199 8.65 -3.02 2.55
N ASP A 200 9.25 -2.50 1.47
CA ASP A 200 9.66 -1.10 1.39
C ASP A 200 8.48 -0.14 1.16
N GLY A 201 7.27 -0.66 1.08
CA GLY A 201 6.04 0.07 0.78
C GLY A 201 5.77 0.25 -0.71
N SER A 202 6.60 -0.30 -1.59
CA SER A 202 6.29 -0.32 -3.02
C SER A 202 5.06 -1.18 -3.31
N VAL A 203 4.26 -0.71 -4.26
CA VAL A 203 3.13 -1.43 -4.86
C VAL A 203 3.30 -1.35 -6.36
N LEU A 204 3.58 -2.48 -7.00
CA LEU A 204 4.04 -2.54 -8.38
C LEU A 204 3.12 -3.43 -9.21
N ASP A 205 2.86 -3.04 -10.45
CA ASP A 205 2.04 -3.80 -11.40
C ASP A 205 2.91 -4.48 -12.48
N PHE A 206 2.56 -5.72 -12.81
CA PHE A 206 3.29 -6.59 -13.73
C PHE A 206 2.34 -7.40 -14.61
N ASP A 207 2.82 -7.81 -15.78
CA ASP A 207 2.06 -8.70 -16.66
C ASP A 207 1.94 -10.12 -16.10
N SER A 208 2.98 -10.62 -15.40
CA SER A 208 3.03 -11.98 -14.88
C SER A 208 4.00 -12.11 -13.70
N TRP A 209 3.96 -13.24 -13.03
CA TRP A 209 4.95 -13.59 -12.00
C TRP A 209 5.19 -15.11 -11.99
N SER A 210 6.33 -15.51 -11.43
CA SER A 210 6.68 -16.92 -11.23
C SER A 210 7.60 -17.09 -10.03
N ASP A 211 7.63 -18.27 -9.45
CA ASP A 211 8.63 -18.66 -8.47
C ASP A 211 9.92 -19.08 -9.18
N ASP A 212 11.04 -18.51 -8.78
CA ASP A 212 12.35 -18.80 -9.29
C ASP A 212 13.34 -18.97 -8.12
N HIS A 213 13.50 -20.20 -7.64
CA HIS A 213 14.50 -20.60 -6.64
C HIS A 213 14.62 -19.65 -5.44
N ASN A 214 13.54 -19.50 -4.65
CA ASN A 214 13.43 -18.60 -3.50
C ASN A 214 13.27 -17.10 -3.84
N GLN A 215 13.06 -16.77 -5.09
CA GLN A 215 12.78 -15.42 -5.54
C GLN A 215 11.46 -15.38 -6.32
N CYS A 216 10.75 -14.28 -6.20
CA CYS A 216 9.62 -13.97 -7.04
C CYS A 216 10.14 -13.26 -8.29
N ARG A 217 10.04 -13.90 -9.42
CA ARG A 217 10.30 -13.26 -10.71
C ARG A 217 9.03 -12.60 -11.19
N LEU A 218 9.10 -11.30 -11.38
CA LEU A 218 8.03 -10.45 -11.85
C LEU A 218 8.25 -10.21 -13.34
N GLY A 219 7.29 -10.53 -14.18
CA GLY A 219 7.34 -10.29 -15.62
C GLY A 219 7.35 -8.79 -15.92
N LYS A 220 7.10 -8.41 -17.16
CA LYS A 220 7.22 -7.03 -17.60
C LYS A 220 6.55 -6.03 -16.64
N PRO A 221 7.32 -5.12 -15.97
CA PRO A 221 6.76 -4.11 -15.08
C PRO A 221 6.11 -2.98 -15.88
N HIS A 222 4.94 -2.52 -15.45
CA HIS A 222 4.21 -1.46 -16.15
C HIS A 222 4.87 -0.07 -15.99
N ALA A 223 5.60 0.15 -14.90
CA ALA A 223 6.29 1.41 -14.64
C ALA A 223 7.53 1.63 -15.52
N VAL A 224 8.12 0.56 -16.08
CA VAL A 224 9.36 0.62 -16.88
C VAL A 224 9.20 -0.16 -18.17
N VAL A 225 8.95 0.55 -19.27
CA VAL A 225 8.62 -0.07 -20.56
C VAL A 225 9.75 -0.94 -21.13
N GLU A 226 11.01 -0.59 -20.85
CA GLU A 226 12.18 -1.28 -21.41
C GLU A 226 12.64 -2.49 -20.57
N MET A 227 12.05 -2.70 -19.39
CA MET A 227 12.40 -3.82 -18.52
C MET A 227 11.51 -5.03 -18.83
N GLU A 228 12.10 -6.16 -19.18
CA GLU A 228 11.36 -7.39 -19.46
C GLU A 228 10.95 -8.14 -18.19
N SER A 229 11.74 -8.06 -17.14
CA SER A 229 11.44 -8.68 -15.85
C SER A 229 12.24 -8.06 -14.72
N ALA A 230 11.70 -8.17 -13.50
CA ALA A 230 12.38 -7.85 -12.26
C ALA A 230 12.38 -9.07 -11.34
N THR A 231 13.28 -9.09 -10.38
CA THR A 231 13.36 -10.18 -9.41
C THR A 231 13.39 -9.61 -8.00
N VAL A 232 12.61 -10.20 -7.11
CA VAL A 232 12.52 -9.80 -5.70
C VAL A 232 12.55 -11.04 -4.80
N ALA A 233 13.31 -10.97 -3.73
CA ALA A 233 13.31 -12.08 -2.75
C ALA A 233 11.92 -12.21 -2.11
N TRP A 234 11.42 -13.43 -1.93
CA TRP A 234 10.10 -13.68 -1.36
C TRP A 234 9.90 -13.05 0.04
N ASN A 235 10.96 -12.94 0.82
CA ASN A 235 10.90 -12.28 2.13
C ASN A 235 10.61 -10.77 2.06
N ASN A 236 10.76 -10.15 0.89
CA ASN A 236 10.38 -8.75 0.66
C ASN A 236 8.98 -8.61 0.07
N VAL A 237 8.33 -9.70 -0.32
CA VAL A 237 6.97 -9.71 -0.84
C VAL A 237 6.00 -9.83 0.33
N LEU A 238 5.07 -8.89 0.46
CA LEU A 238 3.98 -8.93 1.44
C LEU A 238 2.73 -9.60 0.88
N ALA A 239 2.43 -9.34 -0.39
CA ALA A 239 1.27 -9.94 -1.05
C ALA A 239 1.41 -9.88 -2.58
N ILE A 240 0.67 -10.76 -3.25
CA ILE A 240 0.44 -10.73 -4.70
C ILE A 240 -1.05 -10.94 -4.95
N ALA A 241 -1.65 -10.17 -5.86
CA ALA A 241 -3.02 -10.39 -6.33
C ALA A 241 -3.18 -9.93 -7.78
N PRO A 242 -4.12 -10.51 -8.54
CA PRO A 242 -4.53 -9.96 -9.82
C PRO A 242 -5.25 -8.61 -9.61
N ASN A 243 -5.10 -7.67 -10.55
CA ASN A 243 -5.75 -6.36 -10.52
C ASN A 243 -7.25 -6.44 -10.89
N THR A 244 -7.99 -7.30 -10.22
CA THR A 244 -9.43 -7.57 -10.48
C THR A 244 -10.37 -6.77 -9.59
N ASN A 245 -9.85 -5.91 -8.72
CA ASN A 245 -10.64 -5.18 -7.72
C ASN A 245 -11.52 -6.11 -6.86
N THR A 246 -10.97 -7.23 -6.44
CA THR A 246 -11.64 -8.18 -5.56
C THR A 246 -11.23 -8.04 -4.10
N ILE A 247 -10.07 -7.39 -3.83
CA ILE A 247 -9.56 -7.14 -2.48
C ILE A 247 -9.51 -5.63 -2.23
N TYR A 248 -10.14 -5.20 -1.14
CA TYR A 248 -10.22 -3.80 -0.72
C TYR A 248 -9.74 -3.66 0.72
N PRO A 249 -8.69 -2.87 1.00
CA PRO A 249 -8.32 -2.54 2.37
C PRO A 249 -9.46 -1.80 3.07
N LEU A 250 -9.81 -2.21 4.29
CA LEU A 250 -10.89 -1.58 5.06
C LEU A 250 -10.62 -0.08 5.31
N VAL A 251 -9.35 0.30 5.51
CA VAL A 251 -8.93 1.69 5.71
C VAL A 251 -9.30 2.60 4.53
N ASN A 252 -9.43 2.04 3.31
CA ASN A 252 -9.80 2.78 2.11
C ASN A 252 -11.31 2.86 1.87
N CYS A 253 -12.12 2.14 2.63
CA CYS A 253 -13.56 2.23 2.57
C CYS A 253 -14.07 3.55 3.17
N ALA A 254 -15.19 4.05 2.67
CA ALA A 254 -15.84 5.19 3.30
C ALA A 254 -16.37 4.79 4.67
N TRP A 255 -16.19 5.65 5.66
CA TRP A 255 -16.71 5.45 6.99
C TRP A 255 -17.21 6.76 7.58
N LYS A 256 -18.13 6.65 8.55
CA LYS A 256 -18.60 7.77 9.34
C LYS A 256 -18.84 7.33 10.77
N VAL A 257 -18.66 8.25 11.69
CA VAL A 257 -19.12 8.10 13.06
C VAL A 257 -20.62 8.44 13.07
N VAL A 258 -21.46 7.53 13.55
CA VAL A 258 -22.87 7.80 13.76
C VAL A 258 -22.99 8.45 15.13
N ASP A 259 -23.64 9.59 15.18
CA ASP A 259 -23.82 10.34 16.41
C ASP A 259 -24.55 9.47 17.43
N VAL A 260 -23.84 9.08 18.46
CA VAL A 260 -24.44 8.45 19.64
C VAL A 260 -24.72 9.62 20.58
N ASP A 261 -25.98 9.81 20.97
CA ASP A 261 -26.44 10.87 21.84
C ASP A 261 -25.34 11.38 22.79
N GLN A 262 -24.63 12.44 22.38
CA GLN A 262 -23.62 13.12 23.19
C GLN A 262 -24.22 13.78 24.43
N VAL A 263 -25.53 13.70 24.55
CA VAL A 263 -26.33 14.34 25.62
C VAL A 263 -25.95 13.84 27.02
N GLN A 264 -25.36 12.65 27.16
CA GLN A 264 -25.12 12.08 28.48
C GLN A 264 -23.75 12.37 29.09
N ASN A 265 -22.72 12.77 28.33
CA ASN A 265 -21.43 13.04 28.93
C ASN A 265 -20.52 13.97 28.06
N PRO A 266 -20.61 15.29 28.24
CA PRO A 266 -19.84 16.28 27.46
C PRO A 266 -18.32 16.22 27.67
N ARG A 267 -17.82 15.37 28.57
CA ARG A 267 -16.37 15.22 28.86
C ARG A 267 -15.71 14.09 28.11
N LEU A 268 -16.45 13.32 27.30
CA LEU A 268 -15.88 12.24 26.51
C LEU A 268 -15.31 12.80 25.22
N SER A 269 -14.10 12.36 24.88
CA SER A 269 -13.57 12.57 23.54
C SER A 269 -14.51 11.94 22.52
N PRO A 270 -14.77 12.62 21.39
CA PRO A 270 -15.61 12.05 20.34
C PRO A 270 -15.00 10.73 19.85
N PRO A 271 -15.84 9.77 19.41
CA PRO A 271 -15.34 8.54 18.80
C PRO A 271 -14.45 8.87 17.61
N THR A 272 -13.30 8.21 17.51
CA THR A 272 -12.31 8.47 16.45
C THR A 272 -11.82 7.18 15.81
N ILE A 273 -11.41 7.30 14.56
CA ILE A 273 -10.64 6.26 13.86
C ILE A 273 -9.24 6.82 13.60
N ILE A 274 -8.23 6.07 14.01
CA ILE A 274 -6.83 6.40 13.78
C ILE A 274 -6.24 5.27 12.94
N ALA A 275 -5.73 5.63 11.77
CA ALA A 275 -4.98 4.73 10.90
C ALA A 275 -3.64 5.39 10.55
N GLU A 276 -2.56 4.75 10.92
CA GLU A 276 -1.20 5.19 10.61
C GLU A 276 -0.63 4.27 9.54
N PHE A 277 -0.17 4.85 8.43
CA PHE A 277 0.34 4.06 7.33
C PHE A 277 1.60 3.29 7.72
N ILE A 278 1.53 1.99 7.54
CA ILE A 278 2.68 1.09 7.52
C ILE A 278 2.53 0.16 6.30
N PRO A 279 3.64 -0.21 5.62
CA PRO A 279 3.58 -1.21 4.55
C PRO A 279 3.02 -2.53 5.07
N THR A 280 1.92 -2.97 4.47
CA THR A 280 1.23 -4.21 4.81
C THR A 280 0.75 -4.91 3.55
N ALA A 281 0.42 -6.18 3.66
CA ALA A 281 -0.24 -6.90 2.58
C ALA A 281 -1.53 -6.16 2.18
N PHE A 282 -1.71 -5.93 0.88
CA PHE A 282 -2.88 -5.25 0.30
C PHE A 282 -3.13 -3.83 0.81
N ASP A 283 -2.14 -3.14 1.39
CA ASP A 283 -2.30 -1.85 2.07
C ASP A 283 -3.33 -1.88 3.24
N ALA A 284 -3.51 -3.04 3.86
CA ALA A 284 -4.41 -3.24 4.98
C ALA A 284 -3.83 -2.68 6.29
N THR A 285 -3.57 -1.37 6.28
CA THR A 285 -3.04 -0.61 7.42
C THR A 285 -3.88 -0.82 8.68
N PRO A 286 -3.27 -1.05 9.86
CA PRO A 286 -3.99 -1.18 11.11
C PRO A 286 -4.86 0.04 11.41
N MET A 287 -6.10 -0.21 11.87
CA MET A 287 -7.06 0.82 12.23
C MET A 287 -7.44 0.68 13.69
N ASN A 288 -7.28 1.75 14.46
CA ASN A 288 -7.73 1.84 15.85
C ASN A 288 -9.05 2.61 15.91
N LEU A 289 -10.10 1.96 16.43
CA LEU A 289 -11.38 2.58 16.71
C LEU A 289 -11.45 2.87 18.20
N HIS A 290 -11.63 4.13 18.54
CA HIS A 290 -11.74 4.62 19.92
C HIS A 290 -13.19 5.03 20.17
N GLY A 291 -13.82 4.39 21.15
CA GLY A 291 -15.21 4.62 21.55
C GLY A 291 -15.31 5.20 22.97
N PRO A 292 -16.50 5.15 23.56
CA PRO A 292 -17.70 4.49 23.04
C PRO A 292 -18.25 5.18 21.79
N GLY A 293 -18.88 4.40 20.89
CA GLY A 293 -19.42 4.97 19.66
C GLY A 293 -19.84 3.94 18.62
N VAL A 294 -20.43 4.43 17.55
CA VAL A 294 -20.92 3.64 16.44
C VAL A 294 -20.21 4.10 15.15
N PHE A 295 -19.52 3.19 14.51
CA PHE A 295 -18.74 3.41 13.30
C PHE A 295 -19.41 2.66 12.14
N LYS A 296 -19.90 3.41 11.17
CA LYS A 296 -20.55 2.83 9.98
C LYS A 296 -19.58 2.82 8.82
N PHE A 297 -19.36 1.66 8.23
CA PHE A 297 -18.51 1.44 7.07
C PHE A 297 -19.36 1.15 5.84
N THR A 298 -18.97 1.73 4.70
CA THR A 298 -19.57 1.43 3.40
C THR A 298 -18.63 0.52 2.63
N THR A 299 -19.10 -0.67 2.27
CA THR A 299 -18.36 -1.64 1.47
C THR A 299 -18.41 -1.24 -0.01
N PRO A 300 -17.42 -1.59 -0.83
CA PRO A 300 -17.45 -1.30 -2.26
C PRO A 300 -18.57 -2.03 -3.00
N ARG A 301 -19.03 -3.15 -2.47
CA ARG A 301 -20.11 -4.00 -3.02
C ARG A 301 -20.83 -4.73 -1.90
N ALA A 302 -22.04 -5.21 -2.16
CA ALA A 302 -22.71 -6.19 -1.31
C ALA A 302 -22.00 -7.56 -1.42
N ASN A 303 -22.30 -8.46 -0.51
CA ASN A 303 -21.75 -9.82 -0.43
C ASN A 303 -20.20 -9.85 -0.35
N CYS A 304 -19.59 -8.94 0.40
CA CYS A 304 -18.18 -8.99 0.71
C CYS A 304 -17.90 -9.87 1.93
N THR A 305 -16.71 -10.46 1.98
CA THR A 305 -16.18 -11.09 3.20
C THR A 305 -15.20 -10.12 3.87
N LEU A 306 -15.48 -9.70 5.10
CA LEU A 306 -14.54 -9.02 5.96
C LEU A 306 -13.57 -10.05 6.56
N SER A 307 -12.29 -9.93 6.24
CA SER A 307 -11.22 -10.75 6.84
C SER A 307 -10.28 -9.82 7.61
N THR A 308 -10.09 -10.09 8.91
CA THR A 308 -9.27 -9.25 9.79
C THR A 308 -8.86 -9.98 11.04
N VAL A 309 -7.84 -9.48 11.73
CA VAL A 309 -7.56 -9.82 13.12
C VAL A 309 -8.04 -8.67 14.00
N ILE A 310 -8.96 -9.00 14.92
CA ILE A 310 -9.47 -8.04 15.92
C ILE A 310 -8.61 -8.18 17.18
N ASN A 311 -8.12 -7.06 17.68
CA ASN A 311 -7.26 -7.00 18.84
C ASN A 311 -7.57 -5.74 19.69
N ILE A 312 -6.95 -5.65 20.86
CA ILE A 312 -6.89 -4.43 21.65
C ILE A 312 -5.57 -3.72 21.35
N PRO A 313 -5.57 -2.39 21.09
CA PRO A 313 -4.32 -1.66 20.94
C PRO A 313 -3.40 -1.87 22.14
N ASN A 314 -2.13 -2.23 21.89
CA ASN A 314 -1.17 -2.59 22.95
C ASN A 314 -1.07 -1.57 24.08
N GLN A 315 -1.17 -0.28 23.74
CA GLN A 315 -1.11 0.82 24.70
C GLN A 315 -2.30 0.84 25.68
N LEU A 316 -3.43 0.24 25.28
CA LEU A 316 -4.68 0.24 26.03
C LEU A 316 -5.02 -1.13 26.62
N ALA A 317 -4.22 -2.17 26.38
CA ALA A 317 -4.54 -3.56 26.73
C ALA A 317 -4.87 -3.77 28.23
N LYS A 318 -4.26 -2.99 29.12
CA LYS A 318 -4.51 -3.07 30.57
C LYS A 318 -5.78 -2.36 31.01
N ASN A 319 -6.29 -1.40 30.24
CA ASN A 319 -7.34 -0.48 30.64
C ASN A 319 -8.62 -0.67 29.80
N THR A 320 -8.57 -1.52 28.78
CA THR A 320 -9.75 -1.78 27.93
C THR A 320 -10.71 -2.67 28.68
N ASP A 321 -11.97 -2.24 28.72
CA ASP A 321 -13.12 -3.01 29.19
C ASP A 321 -14.37 -2.49 28.48
N CYS A 322 -14.67 -3.00 27.29
CA CYS A 322 -15.85 -2.63 26.54
C CYS A 322 -16.40 -3.83 25.75
N ARG A 323 -17.64 -3.73 25.33
CA ARG A 323 -18.24 -4.70 24.42
C ARG A 323 -18.11 -4.17 23.00
N ALA A 324 -17.53 -4.97 22.12
CA ALA A 324 -17.49 -4.70 20.70
C ALA A 324 -18.45 -5.58 19.94
N THR A 325 -19.21 -5.00 19.02
CA THR A 325 -20.21 -5.69 18.20
C THR A 325 -20.03 -5.27 16.73
N ILE A 326 -20.09 -6.24 15.81
CA ILE A 326 -20.18 -5.99 14.38
C ILE A 326 -21.57 -6.40 13.91
N GLU A 327 -22.28 -5.47 13.29
CA GLU A 327 -23.68 -5.61 12.87
C GLU A 327 -23.81 -5.38 11.37
N CYS A 328 -24.67 -6.16 10.70
CA CYS A 328 -25.06 -5.96 9.32
C CYS A 328 -26.58 -5.93 9.25
N GLY A 329 -27.16 -4.78 8.88
CA GLY A 329 -28.56 -4.50 9.14
C GLY A 329 -28.88 -4.64 10.62
N ASP A 330 -29.94 -5.38 10.95
CA ASP A 330 -30.36 -5.66 12.34
C ASP A 330 -29.69 -6.89 12.95
N LYS A 331 -28.75 -7.52 12.23
CA LYS A 331 -28.14 -8.78 12.66
C LYS A 331 -26.74 -8.57 13.22
N ILE A 332 -26.51 -9.03 14.45
CA ILE A 332 -25.17 -9.16 15.00
C ILE A 332 -24.46 -10.33 14.31
N ILE A 333 -23.36 -10.06 13.65
CA ILE A 333 -22.54 -11.07 12.95
C ILE A 333 -21.26 -11.43 13.73
N TRP A 334 -20.84 -10.57 14.65
CA TRP A 334 -19.76 -10.85 15.59
C TRP A 334 -19.89 -9.99 16.84
N GLN A 335 -19.43 -10.53 17.99
CA GLN A 335 -19.42 -9.78 19.24
C GLN A 335 -18.38 -10.37 20.20
N ALA A 336 -17.74 -9.51 21.01
CA ALA A 336 -16.84 -9.91 22.08
C ALA A 336 -16.78 -8.86 23.20
N ASN A 337 -16.37 -9.32 24.39
CA ASN A 337 -15.95 -8.43 25.46
C ASN A 337 -14.44 -8.17 25.32
N MET A 338 -14.10 -6.90 25.11
CA MET A 338 -12.73 -6.44 24.95
C MET A 338 -12.19 -6.06 26.33
N ASN A 339 -11.43 -6.96 26.96
CA ASN A 339 -10.82 -6.76 28.27
C ASN A 339 -9.39 -7.30 28.28
N SER A 340 -8.68 -7.21 29.41
CA SER A 340 -7.29 -7.67 29.54
C SER A 340 -7.06 -9.17 29.23
N GLU A 341 -8.12 -9.98 29.22
CA GLU A 341 -8.06 -11.41 28.92
C GLU A 341 -8.35 -11.71 27.44
N PHE A 342 -8.81 -10.71 26.68
CA PHE A 342 -9.11 -10.88 25.27
C PHE A 342 -7.86 -11.22 24.48
N LYS A 343 -7.94 -12.32 23.74
CA LYS A 343 -6.87 -12.74 22.81
C LYS A 343 -7.21 -12.29 21.39
N PRO A 344 -6.20 -11.91 20.58
CA PRO A 344 -6.42 -11.58 19.17
C PRO A 344 -7.27 -12.63 18.48
N ALA A 345 -8.34 -12.19 17.81
CA ALA A 345 -9.30 -13.05 17.12
C ALA A 345 -9.22 -12.84 15.60
N THR A 346 -8.81 -13.86 14.87
CA THR A 346 -8.95 -13.87 13.41
C THR A 346 -10.39 -14.14 13.06
N VAL A 347 -11.02 -13.23 12.34
CA VAL A 347 -12.43 -13.33 11.94
C VAL A 347 -12.59 -13.25 10.43
N ARG A 348 -13.55 -14.00 9.91
CA ARG A 348 -14.01 -13.96 8.53
C ARG A 348 -15.54 -13.89 8.54
N LEU A 349 -16.07 -12.72 8.19
CA LEU A 349 -17.49 -12.40 8.32
C LEU A 349 -18.07 -12.07 6.95
N LEU A 350 -19.16 -12.72 6.58
CA LEU A 350 -19.91 -12.34 5.39
C LEU A 350 -20.71 -11.07 5.67
N ILE A 351 -20.53 -10.07 4.82
CA ILE A 351 -21.25 -8.79 4.81
C ILE A 351 -22.18 -8.80 3.60
N PRO A 352 -23.44 -9.21 3.76
CA PRO A 352 -24.37 -9.33 2.65
C PRO A 352 -24.83 -7.97 2.09
N GLU A 353 -24.75 -6.93 2.89
CA GLU A 353 -25.16 -5.56 2.52
C GLU A 353 -23.98 -4.71 2.07
N THR A 354 -24.25 -3.52 1.58
CA THR A 354 -23.23 -2.52 1.23
C THR A 354 -22.74 -1.71 2.42
N GLU A 355 -23.23 -1.98 3.60
CA GLU A 355 -22.86 -1.28 4.82
C GLU A 355 -22.83 -2.26 6.00
N PHE A 356 -21.94 -2.01 6.95
CA PHE A 356 -21.93 -2.66 8.25
C PHE A 356 -21.52 -1.67 9.33
N THR A 357 -21.84 -2.01 10.56
CA THR A 357 -21.63 -1.14 11.72
C THR A 357 -20.74 -1.85 12.73
N VAL A 358 -19.77 -1.11 13.27
CA VAL A 358 -18.99 -1.50 14.45
C VAL A 358 -19.43 -0.64 15.61
N ARG A 359 -19.96 -1.27 16.65
CA ARG A 359 -20.38 -0.60 17.87
C ARG A 359 -19.43 -0.92 19.01
N LEU A 360 -19.01 0.09 19.71
CA LEU A 360 -18.23 -0.02 20.95
C LEU A 360 -19.10 0.52 22.09
N ASP A 361 -19.59 -0.37 22.94
CA ASP A 361 -20.41 0.01 24.07
C ASP A 361 -19.53 0.39 25.26
N GLN A 362 -20.02 1.36 26.03
CA GLN A 362 -19.37 1.80 27.25
C GLN A 362 -19.26 0.66 28.26
N SER A 363 -18.12 0.55 28.91
CA SER A 363 -17.92 -0.41 29.99
C SER A 363 -18.56 0.05 31.29
N LYS A 364 -18.58 -0.83 32.28
CA LYS A 364 -18.94 -0.45 33.69
C LYS A 364 -18.02 0.61 34.31
N HIS A 365 -16.83 0.82 33.73
CA HIS A 365 -15.85 1.82 34.18
C HIS A 365 -15.92 3.10 33.36
N GLY A 366 -16.90 3.27 32.51
CA GLY A 366 -17.08 4.42 31.64
C GLY A 366 -16.38 4.28 30.28
N ALA A 367 -16.05 5.41 29.66
CA ALA A 367 -15.51 5.46 28.31
C ALA A 367 -13.98 5.25 28.23
N LEU A 368 -13.30 5.26 29.36
CA LEU A 368 -11.86 5.10 29.40
C LEU A 368 -11.50 3.67 28.94
N GLY A 369 -10.60 3.60 27.94
CA GLY A 369 -10.12 2.33 27.43
C GLY A 369 -11.08 1.60 26.47
N CYS A 370 -12.15 2.24 25.99
CA CYS A 370 -13.02 1.66 24.99
C CYS A 370 -12.35 1.76 23.61
N ALA A 371 -11.62 0.70 23.19
CA ALA A 371 -10.94 0.70 21.90
C ALA A 371 -10.78 -0.72 21.36
N ILE A 372 -10.84 -0.84 20.03
CA ILE A 372 -10.42 -2.04 19.30
C ILE A 372 -9.45 -1.68 18.17
N GLN A 373 -8.65 -2.65 17.76
CA GLN A 373 -7.78 -2.55 16.61
C GLN A 373 -8.16 -3.62 15.57
N PHE A 374 -8.33 -3.19 14.33
CA PHE A 374 -8.36 -4.06 13.18
C PHE A 374 -6.97 -4.11 12.55
N THR A 375 -6.39 -5.29 12.42
CA THR A 375 -5.14 -5.52 11.68
C THR A 375 -5.42 -6.40 10.48
N ASP A 376 -4.68 -6.17 9.39
CA ASP A 376 -4.84 -6.90 8.13
C ASP A 376 -6.29 -6.90 7.61
N ALA A 377 -7.01 -5.82 7.85
CA ALA A 377 -8.43 -5.72 7.54
C ALA A 377 -8.68 -5.49 6.05
N ILE A 378 -9.23 -6.51 5.38
CA ILE A 378 -9.60 -6.48 3.96
C ILE A 378 -11.05 -6.92 3.78
N LEU A 379 -11.68 -6.35 2.75
CA LEU A 379 -12.95 -6.82 2.21
C LEU A 379 -12.67 -7.57 0.91
N ILE A 380 -13.17 -8.78 0.80
CA ILE A 380 -13.01 -9.65 -0.36
C ILE A 380 -14.37 -9.80 -1.04
N SER A 381 -14.47 -9.43 -2.33
CA SER A 381 -15.72 -9.57 -3.07
C SER A 381 -15.85 -10.97 -3.69
N ASP A 382 -17.07 -11.43 -3.92
CA ASP A 382 -17.41 -12.73 -4.51
C ASP A 382 -17.09 -12.86 -6.00
N THR A 383 -16.90 -11.74 -6.67
CA THR A 383 -16.62 -11.72 -8.10
C THR A 383 -15.13 -11.92 -8.39
N CYS A 384 -14.59 -13.07 -8.05
CA CYS A 384 -13.45 -13.62 -8.77
C CYS A 384 -13.97 -14.09 -10.14
N ASP A 385 -14.26 -13.17 -11.06
CA ASP A 385 -14.58 -13.52 -12.44
C ASP A 385 -13.35 -14.23 -13.02
N ASN A 386 -13.40 -15.55 -13.08
CA ASN A 386 -12.35 -16.36 -13.70
C ASN A 386 -12.11 -15.98 -15.18
N SER A 387 -13.05 -15.21 -15.77
CA SER A 387 -12.95 -14.71 -17.15
C SER A 387 -11.97 -13.55 -17.32
N THR A 388 -11.52 -12.91 -16.24
CA THR A 388 -10.59 -11.77 -16.26
C THR A 388 -9.23 -12.06 -15.63
N GLN A 389 -8.94 -13.32 -15.29
CA GLN A 389 -7.57 -13.68 -14.90
C GLN A 389 -6.63 -13.38 -16.08
N PRO A 390 -5.60 -12.53 -15.88
CA PRO A 390 -4.57 -12.40 -16.91
C PRO A 390 -4.02 -13.80 -17.19
N SER A 391 -4.05 -14.20 -18.45
CA SER A 391 -3.51 -15.50 -18.87
C SER A 391 -2.04 -15.56 -18.43
N GLN A 392 -1.73 -16.42 -17.46
CA GLN A 392 -0.33 -16.73 -17.20
C GLN A 392 0.27 -17.30 -18.50
N PRO A 393 1.45 -16.86 -18.92
CA PRO A 393 2.11 -17.48 -20.06
C PRO A 393 2.27 -18.98 -19.79
N PRO A 394 2.08 -19.83 -20.80
CA PRO A 394 2.25 -21.27 -20.65
C PRO A 394 3.65 -21.57 -20.06
N PRO A 395 3.78 -22.57 -19.18
CA PRO A 395 5.06 -22.95 -18.62
C PRO A 395 6.06 -23.16 -19.75
N THR A 396 7.18 -22.47 -19.70
CA THR A 396 8.27 -22.61 -20.68
C THR A 396 8.66 -24.09 -20.71
N ALA A 397 8.52 -24.73 -21.84
CA ALA A 397 8.91 -26.13 -22.00
C ALA A 397 10.37 -26.29 -21.55
N PRO A 398 10.73 -27.37 -20.84
CA PRO A 398 12.10 -27.59 -20.41
C PRO A 398 13.00 -27.59 -21.64
N ILE A 399 14.01 -26.73 -21.63
CA ILE A 399 15.06 -26.69 -22.66
C ILE A 399 15.70 -28.07 -22.64
N LYS A 400 15.48 -28.85 -23.67
CA LYS A 400 16.22 -30.08 -23.88
C LYS A 400 17.68 -29.71 -24.05
N SER A 401 18.48 -30.03 -23.04
CA SER A 401 19.94 -30.02 -23.15
C SER A 401 20.30 -31.17 -24.10
N ASP A 402 20.55 -30.84 -25.35
CA ASP A 402 21.24 -31.78 -26.25
C ASP A 402 22.67 -31.93 -25.71
N VAL A 403 22.97 -33.17 -25.28
CA VAL A 403 24.32 -33.63 -24.92
C VAL A 403 24.96 -34.10 -26.20
#